data_ff317de2802a53dbc8b55572b11f07a5
#
_entry.id   ff317de2802a53dbc8b55572b11f07a5
#
_cell.length_a   1.000
_cell.length_b   1.000
_cell.length_c   1.000
_cell.angle_alpha   90.00
_cell.angle_beta   90.00
_cell.angle_gamma   90.00
#
_symmetry.space_group_name_H-M   'P 1'
#
loop_
_entity.id
_entity.type
_entity.pdbx_description
1 polymer ?
#
loop_
_entity_poly.entity_id
_entity_poly.type
_entity_poly.pdbx_seq_one_letter_code
_entity_poly.pdbx_strand_id
1 'polypeptide(L)'
;MSFEPQVPDWGKKLTSNKLDELVKYHQWLSTTGIKTGLISPKSEQFIWDEFIIHSIYFGKLIKEMVLTVEEISDLGTGGGIPGIPIGITTDLRVNLVDIKEKRIFELSRLLKILNRKNMFSLQEDAEDHIKNGGFFVSRCFISSENVINSLKKDKKTTYLVSSNGENLEYDKNLFHVKQEKFKIRRGREGGKGTGRERREIEREERDSALSI
;
A
#
# COMPACT_ATOMS: atom_id res chain seq x y z
N MET A 1 -3.93 -29.07 -2.82
CA MET A 1 -3.34 -28.36 -3.98
C MET A 1 -2.19 -27.53 -3.46
N SER A 2 -1.02 -27.60 -4.08
CA SER A 2 0.10 -26.74 -3.74
C SER A 2 -0.22 -25.30 -4.18
N PHE A 3 0.12 -24.31 -3.36
CA PHE A 3 0.00 -22.90 -3.70
C PHE A 3 0.91 -22.59 -4.91
N GLU A 4 0.36 -21.89 -5.90
CA GLU A 4 1.09 -21.42 -7.08
C GLU A 4 0.90 -19.91 -7.23
N PRO A 5 1.97 -19.10 -7.21
CA PRO A 5 1.86 -17.65 -7.26
C PRO A 5 1.38 -17.19 -8.64
N GLN A 6 0.22 -16.53 -8.68
CA GLN A 6 -0.33 -15.92 -9.89
C GLN A 6 -0.11 -14.42 -9.87
N VAL A 7 0.38 -13.85 -10.98
CA VAL A 7 0.57 -12.40 -11.14
C VAL A 7 -0.34 -11.92 -12.26
N PRO A 8 -1.22 -10.95 -11.99
CA PRO A 8 -2.05 -10.33 -13.02
C PRO A 8 -1.21 -9.70 -14.15
N ASP A 9 -1.75 -9.59 -15.35
CA ASP A 9 -1.03 -9.07 -16.53
C ASP A 9 -0.42 -7.70 -16.29
N TRP A 10 -1.13 -6.80 -15.61
CA TRP A 10 -0.63 -5.48 -15.25
C TRP A 10 0.61 -5.52 -14.34
N GLY A 11 0.78 -6.58 -13.55
CA GLY A 11 1.89 -6.76 -12.61
C GLY A 11 3.11 -7.45 -13.21
N LYS A 12 2.96 -8.20 -14.29
CA LYS A 12 4.02 -9.04 -14.88
C LYS A 12 5.31 -8.28 -15.16
N LYS A 13 5.21 -7.07 -15.71
CA LYS A 13 6.38 -6.22 -16.00
C LYS A 13 7.09 -5.78 -14.72
N LEU A 14 6.37 -5.49 -13.65
CA LEU A 14 6.93 -5.06 -12.36
C LEU A 14 7.62 -6.20 -11.61
N THR A 15 7.19 -7.44 -11.84
CA THR A 15 7.63 -8.62 -11.12
C THR A 15 8.58 -9.52 -11.90
N SER A 16 8.87 -9.21 -13.18
CA SER A 16 9.54 -10.10 -14.13
C SER A 16 10.84 -10.74 -13.62
N ASN A 17 11.63 -10.02 -12.82
CA ASN A 17 12.87 -10.50 -12.22
C ASN A 17 12.87 -10.42 -10.68
N LYS A 18 11.69 -10.31 -10.07
CA LYS A 18 11.49 -10.12 -8.63
C LYS A 18 10.57 -11.19 -8.01
N LEU A 19 10.05 -12.11 -8.82
CA LEU A 19 9.07 -13.10 -8.38
C LEU A 19 9.62 -13.99 -7.26
N ASP A 20 10.87 -14.44 -7.37
CA ASP A 20 11.51 -15.28 -6.34
C ASP A 20 11.60 -14.59 -4.98
N GLU A 21 11.87 -13.28 -4.97
CA GLU A 21 11.89 -12.51 -3.72
C GLU A 21 10.50 -12.33 -3.12
N LEU A 22 9.50 -12.07 -3.96
CA LEU A 22 8.11 -11.99 -3.54
C LEU A 22 7.63 -13.33 -2.96
N VAL A 23 8.02 -14.45 -3.57
CA VAL A 23 7.72 -15.80 -3.07
C VAL A 23 8.43 -16.05 -1.73
N LYS A 24 9.70 -15.67 -1.58
CA LYS A 24 10.39 -15.76 -0.28
C LYS A 24 9.71 -14.93 0.80
N TYR A 25 9.28 -13.72 0.46
CA TYR A 25 8.53 -12.88 1.38
C TYR A 25 7.17 -13.50 1.74
N HIS A 26 6.44 -14.03 0.75
CA HIS A 26 5.19 -14.76 0.96
C HIS A 26 5.37 -15.94 1.93
N GLN A 27 6.38 -16.79 1.71
CA GLN A 27 6.69 -17.91 2.58
C GLN A 27 7.01 -17.45 4.01
N TRP A 28 7.75 -16.35 4.14
CA TRP A 28 8.04 -15.77 5.44
C TRP A 28 6.78 -15.26 6.14
N LEU A 29 5.88 -14.57 5.43
CA LEU A 29 4.59 -14.13 5.98
C LEU A 29 3.72 -15.31 6.43
N SER A 30 3.61 -16.34 5.59
CA SER A 30 2.78 -17.53 5.83
C SER A 30 3.30 -18.40 7.00
N THR A 31 4.54 -18.25 7.37
CA THR A 31 5.18 -19.01 8.45
C THR A 31 5.53 -18.12 9.64
N THR A 32 6.64 -17.38 9.53
CA THR A 32 7.15 -16.53 10.61
C THR A 32 6.21 -15.39 10.93
N GLY A 33 5.63 -14.74 9.92
CA GLY A 33 4.70 -13.62 10.09
C GLY A 33 3.47 -14.01 10.92
N ILE A 34 2.88 -15.18 10.64
CA ILE A 34 1.76 -15.73 11.42
C ILE A 34 2.24 -16.14 12.82
N LYS A 35 3.34 -16.89 12.91
CA LYS A 35 3.88 -17.39 14.18
C LYS A 35 4.23 -16.27 15.18
N THR A 36 4.73 -15.16 14.67
CA THR A 36 5.12 -13.99 15.50
C THR A 36 3.99 -13.00 15.73
N GLY A 37 2.81 -13.21 15.12
CA GLY A 37 1.64 -12.35 15.24
C GLY A 37 1.75 -11.03 14.49
N LEU A 38 2.58 -10.96 13.45
CA LEU A 38 2.66 -9.81 12.55
C LEU A 38 1.45 -9.72 11.63
N ILE A 39 0.92 -10.86 11.23
CA ILE A 39 -0.36 -11.01 10.53
C ILE A 39 -1.21 -12.08 11.21
N SER A 40 -2.52 -11.97 11.06
CA SER A 40 -3.45 -13.03 11.49
C SER A 40 -3.33 -14.25 10.56
N PRO A 41 -3.61 -15.48 11.05
CA PRO A 41 -3.63 -16.68 10.22
C PRO A 41 -4.57 -16.51 9.01
N LYS A 42 -4.05 -16.75 7.82
CA LYS A 42 -4.75 -16.70 6.54
C LYS A 42 -4.23 -17.81 5.63
N SER A 43 -5.01 -18.17 4.59
CA SER A 43 -4.52 -19.09 3.56
C SER A 43 -3.37 -18.45 2.77
N GLU A 44 -2.49 -19.29 2.21
CA GLU A 44 -1.39 -18.83 1.35
C GLU A 44 -1.91 -18.02 0.16
N GLN A 45 -3.02 -18.44 -0.46
CA GLN A 45 -3.65 -17.71 -1.55
C GLN A 45 -4.12 -16.33 -1.10
N PHE A 46 -4.77 -16.21 0.07
CA PHE A 46 -5.21 -14.92 0.60
C PHE A 46 -4.01 -13.99 0.85
N ILE A 47 -2.93 -14.51 1.45
CA ILE A 47 -1.71 -13.71 1.72
C ILE A 47 -1.11 -13.22 0.40
N TRP A 48 -1.09 -14.08 -0.63
CA TRP A 48 -0.59 -13.68 -1.94
C TRP A 48 -1.43 -12.59 -2.58
N ASP A 49 -2.73 -12.82 -2.74
CA ASP A 49 -3.62 -11.91 -3.45
C ASP A 49 -3.79 -10.58 -2.71
N GLU A 50 -4.12 -10.66 -1.42
CA GLU A 50 -4.50 -9.50 -0.65
C GLU A 50 -3.31 -8.75 -0.04
N PHE A 51 -2.21 -9.43 0.29
CA PHE A 51 -1.09 -8.74 0.92
C PHE A 51 0.05 -8.44 -0.07
N ILE A 52 0.31 -9.31 -1.03
CA ILE A 52 1.40 -9.13 -1.97
C ILE A 52 0.94 -8.44 -3.25
N ILE A 53 -0.01 -9.03 -3.99
CA ILE A 53 -0.48 -8.48 -5.27
C ILE A 53 -1.10 -7.09 -5.08
N HIS A 54 -1.95 -6.93 -4.08
CA HIS A 54 -2.51 -5.62 -3.76
C HIS A 54 -1.43 -4.57 -3.42
N SER A 55 -0.37 -4.97 -2.71
CA SER A 55 0.75 -4.06 -2.41
C SER A 55 1.58 -3.70 -3.63
N ILE A 56 1.79 -4.64 -4.56
CA ILE A 56 2.44 -4.37 -5.85
C ILE A 56 1.64 -3.35 -6.65
N TYR A 57 0.31 -3.38 -6.53
CA TYR A 57 -0.55 -2.38 -7.16
C TYR A 57 -0.30 -0.96 -6.63
N PHE A 58 -0.04 -0.79 -5.32
CA PHE A 58 0.44 0.50 -4.78
C PHE A 58 1.72 0.97 -5.49
N GLY A 59 2.69 0.07 -5.67
CA GLY A 59 3.94 0.40 -6.39
C GLY A 59 3.70 0.81 -7.84
N LYS A 60 2.75 0.15 -8.53
CA LYS A 60 2.32 0.52 -9.89
C LYS A 60 1.76 1.94 -9.90
N LEU A 61 0.84 2.25 -8.98
CA LEU A 61 0.21 3.57 -8.89
C LEU A 61 1.22 4.68 -8.62
N ILE A 62 2.15 4.47 -7.70
CA ILE A 62 3.21 5.45 -7.41
C ILE A 62 4.01 5.77 -8.67
N LYS A 63 4.37 4.75 -9.46
CA LYS A 63 5.08 4.94 -10.74
C LYS A 63 4.27 5.68 -11.79
N GLU A 64 2.94 5.52 -11.81
CA GLU A 64 2.04 6.15 -12.77
C GLU A 64 1.64 7.58 -12.39
N MET A 65 1.77 7.96 -11.12
CA MET A 65 1.37 9.28 -10.63
C MET A 65 2.29 10.44 -11.07
N VAL A 66 3.27 10.21 -11.94
CA VAL A 66 4.20 11.24 -12.47
C VAL A 66 4.86 12.05 -11.34
N LEU A 67 5.04 11.47 -10.17
CA LEU A 67 5.70 12.11 -9.04
C LEU A 67 7.16 11.68 -9.02
N THR A 68 8.06 12.61 -8.86
CA THR A 68 9.47 12.36 -8.59
C THR A 68 9.63 11.89 -7.14
N VAL A 69 9.05 10.71 -6.83
CA VAL A 69 9.14 10.11 -5.51
C VAL A 69 10.37 9.21 -5.48
N GLU A 70 11.30 9.52 -4.61
CA GLU A 70 12.49 8.70 -4.38
C GLU A 70 12.37 7.86 -3.11
N GLU A 71 11.57 8.33 -2.16
CA GLU A 71 11.39 7.70 -0.86
C GLU A 71 9.92 7.68 -0.46
N ILE A 72 9.50 6.57 0.15
CA ILE A 72 8.18 6.40 0.76
C ILE A 72 8.31 5.88 2.19
N SER A 73 7.32 6.17 3.03
CA SER A 73 7.22 5.57 4.35
C SER A 73 5.91 4.79 4.50
N ASP A 74 6.01 3.53 4.89
CA ASP A 74 4.88 2.63 5.18
C ASP A 74 4.53 2.74 6.66
N LEU A 75 3.44 3.43 6.95
CA LEU A 75 3.02 3.77 8.31
C LEU A 75 2.18 2.66 8.94
N GLY A 76 2.62 2.19 10.11
CA GLY A 76 2.00 1.05 10.77
C GLY A 76 2.24 -0.23 9.98
N THR A 77 3.42 -0.41 9.46
CA THR A 77 3.81 -1.41 8.46
C THR A 77 3.51 -2.87 8.85
N GLY A 78 3.41 -3.19 10.15
CA GLY A 78 3.05 -4.52 10.65
C GLY A 78 3.98 -5.62 10.14
N GLY A 79 3.50 -6.41 9.21
CA GLY A 79 4.28 -7.45 8.51
C GLY A 79 5.12 -6.94 7.34
N GLY A 80 5.21 -5.63 7.12
CA GLY A 80 5.85 -5.03 5.95
C GLY A 80 4.89 -4.80 4.78
N ILE A 81 3.61 -4.55 5.08
CA ILE A 81 2.52 -4.45 4.10
C ILE A 81 1.93 -3.04 4.12
N PRO A 82 2.00 -2.27 3.02
CA PRO A 82 2.41 -2.62 1.66
C PRO A 82 3.91 -2.40 1.34
N GLY A 83 4.72 -1.92 2.27
CA GLY A 83 6.07 -1.42 2.03
C GLY A 83 7.04 -2.41 1.38
N ILE A 84 7.10 -3.67 1.85
CA ILE A 84 8.05 -4.66 1.33
C ILE A 84 7.78 -5.02 -0.14
N PRO A 85 6.55 -5.37 -0.57
CA PRO A 85 6.30 -5.61 -1.99
C PRO A 85 6.56 -4.38 -2.87
N ILE A 86 6.29 -3.16 -2.38
CA ILE A 86 6.65 -1.93 -3.08
C ILE A 86 8.17 -1.85 -3.24
N GLY A 87 8.94 -2.00 -2.16
CA GLY A 87 10.40 -1.93 -2.19
C GLY A 87 11.06 -3.03 -3.00
N ILE A 88 10.43 -4.21 -3.13
CA ILE A 88 10.88 -5.29 -4.02
C ILE A 88 10.65 -4.93 -5.49
N THR A 89 9.49 -4.39 -5.83
CA THR A 89 9.07 -4.18 -7.23
C THR A 89 9.41 -2.80 -7.78
N THR A 90 9.84 -1.89 -6.91
CA THR A 90 10.31 -0.56 -7.30
C THR A 90 11.74 -0.36 -6.79
N ASP A 91 12.44 0.64 -7.28
CA ASP A 91 13.76 1.01 -6.76
C ASP A 91 13.68 2.13 -5.71
N LEU A 92 12.48 2.39 -5.19
CA LEU A 92 12.23 3.40 -4.16
C LEU A 92 12.90 3.02 -2.85
N ARG A 93 13.38 4.02 -2.14
CA ARG A 93 13.70 3.87 -0.73
C ARG A 93 12.41 3.71 0.08
N VAL A 94 12.34 2.71 0.94
CA VAL A 94 11.15 2.41 1.73
C VAL A 94 11.49 2.38 3.22
N ASN A 95 10.85 3.24 3.99
CA ASN A 95 10.90 3.22 5.44
C ASN A 95 9.69 2.45 5.97
N LEU A 96 9.93 1.35 6.67
CA LEU A 96 8.93 0.52 7.33
C LEU A 96 8.77 1.01 8.76
N VAL A 97 7.72 1.78 9.03
CA VAL A 97 7.53 2.48 10.31
C VAL A 97 6.51 1.73 11.18
N ASP A 98 6.90 1.37 12.38
CA ASP A 98 5.98 0.80 13.39
C ASP A 98 6.50 1.14 14.79
N ILE A 99 5.58 1.42 15.72
CA ILE A 99 5.94 1.73 17.10
C ILE A 99 6.38 0.48 17.89
N LYS A 100 5.97 -0.72 17.46
CA LYS A 100 6.22 -1.96 18.18
C LYS A 100 7.60 -2.53 17.88
N GLU A 101 8.50 -2.48 18.87
CA GLU A 101 9.86 -3.01 18.78
C GLU A 101 9.94 -4.43 18.22
N LYS A 102 9.08 -5.33 18.70
CA LYS A 102 9.03 -6.73 18.23
C LYS A 102 8.80 -6.82 16.71
N ARG A 103 7.95 -5.97 16.14
CA ARG A 103 7.69 -5.95 14.69
C ARG A 103 8.92 -5.47 13.93
N ILE A 104 9.51 -4.39 14.38
CA ILE A 104 10.74 -3.81 13.80
C ILE A 104 11.89 -4.81 13.84
N PHE A 105 12.05 -5.54 14.95
CA PHE A 105 13.05 -6.59 15.06
C PHE A 105 12.86 -7.70 14.01
N GLU A 106 11.65 -8.22 13.85
CA GLU A 106 11.37 -9.26 12.86
C GLU A 106 11.52 -8.75 11.41
N LEU A 107 11.09 -7.51 11.14
CA LEU A 107 11.30 -6.88 9.82
C LEU A 107 12.79 -6.70 9.52
N SER A 108 13.60 -6.24 10.49
CA SER A 108 15.04 -6.10 10.32
C SER A 108 15.72 -7.43 9.96
N ARG A 109 15.27 -8.54 10.54
CA ARG A 109 15.73 -9.89 10.21
C ARG A 109 15.34 -10.28 8.78
N LEU A 110 14.08 -10.02 8.40
CA LEU A 110 13.59 -10.29 7.06
C LEU A 110 14.36 -9.51 6.00
N LEU A 111 14.61 -8.22 6.21
CA LEU A 111 15.36 -7.38 5.26
C LEU A 111 16.79 -7.92 5.03
N LYS A 112 17.43 -8.48 6.07
CA LYS A 112 18.72 -9.17 5.91
C LYS A 112 18.60 -10.45 5.07
N ILE A 113 17.53 -11.24 5.27
CA ILE A 113 17.26 -12.45 4.48
C ILE A 113 17.03 -12.11 3.00
N LEU A 114 16.28 -11.04 2.74
CA LEU A 114 16.00 -10.54 1.38
C LEU A 114 17.22 -9.80 0.77
N ASN A 115 18.25 -9.53 1.55
CA ASN A 115 19.46 -8.77 1.15
C ASN A 115 19.11 -7.42 0.50
N ARG A 116 18.14 -6.70 1.06
CA ARG A 116 17.66 -5.43 0.54
C ARG A 116 18.36 -4.24 1.22
N LYS A 117 18.90 -3.34 0.38
CA LYS A 117 19.58 -2.10 0.81
C LYS A 117 18.72 -0.86 0.69
N ASN A 118 17.60 -0.94 -0.03
CA ASN A 118 16.66 0.16 -0.25
C ASN A 118 15.51 0.18 0.74
N MET A 119 15.46 -0.71 1.72
CA MET A 119 14.42 -0.79 2.73
C MET A 119 14.99 -0.69 4.14
N PHE A 120 14.31 0.07 5.00
CA PHE A 120 14.75 0.35 6.37
C PHE A 120 13.58 0.14 7.33
N SER A 121 13.81 -0.50 8.45
CA SER A 121 12.82 -0.66 9.52
C SER A 121 13.09 0.38 10.60
N LEU A 122 12.08 1.21 10.91
CA LEU A 122 12.18 2.32 11.84
C LEU A 122 11.18 2.12 13.00
N GLN A 123 11.72 2.10 14.23
CA GLN A 123 10.87 2.11 15.41
C GLN A 123 10.50 3.56 15.74
N GLU A 124 9.34 3.99 15.29
CA GLU A 124 8.88 5.35 15.44
C GLU A 124 7.35 5.39 15.50
N ASP A 125 6.82 6.40 16.21
CA ASP A 125 5.40 6.70 16.14
C ASP A 125 5.04 7.31 14.78
N ALA A 126 3.97 6.80 14.16
CA ALA A 126 3.57 7.27 12.84
C ALA A 126 3.13 8.74 12.82
N GLU A 127 2.51 9.23 13.91
CA GLU A 127 2.09 10.64 14.00
C GLU A 127 3.29 11.57 14.11
N ASP A 128 4.37 11.13 14.76
CA ASP A 128 5.61 11.90 14.81
C ASP A 128 6.36 11.84 13.47
N HIS A 129 6.38 10.68 12.83
CA HIS A 129 7.02 10.49 11.52
C HIS A 129 6.38 11.37 10.43
N ILE A 130 5.05 11.49 10.43
CA ILE A 130 4.28 12.32 9.49
C ILE A 130 4.68 13.81 9.54
N LYS A 131 5.08 14.33 10.69
CA LYS A 131 5.48 15.74 10.85
C LYS A 131 6.66 16.14 9.97
N ASN A 132 7.46 15.17 9.53
CA ASN A 132 8.58 15.41 8.62
C ASN A 132 8.15 15.68 7.18
N GLY A 133 6.88 15.46 6.85
CA GLY A 133 6.37 15.52 5.47
C GLY A 133 6.87 14.35 4.63
N GLY A 134 6.33 14.15 3.43
CA GLY A 134 6.80 13.13 2.50
C GLY A 134 5.69 12.37 1.78
N PHE A 135 6.04 11.22 1.22
CA PHE A 135 5.10 10.31 0.59
C PHE A 135 4.84 9.12 1.51
N PHE A 136 3.61 8.99 1.95
CA PHE A 136 3.21 7.95 2.89
C PHE A 136 2.28 6.94 2.23
N VAL A 137 2.50 5.69 2.57
CA VAL A 137 1.58 4.59 2.27
C VAL A 137 1.09 3.98 3.57
N SER A 138 -0.14 3.50 3.58
CA SER A 138 -0.68 2.79 4.73
C SER A 138 -1.79 1.85 4.31
N ARG A 139 -1.90 0.74 5.03
CA ARG A 139 -2.98 -0.23 4.84
C ARG A 139 -3.65 -0.55 6.18
N CYS A 140 -4.90 -0.11 6.34
CA CYS A 140 -5.73 -0.38 7.52
C CYS A 140 -5.13 0.06 8.88
N PHE A 141 -4.23 1.04 8.89
CA PHE A 141 -3.57 1.49 10.13
C PHE A 141 -4.09 2.83 10.63
N ILE A 142 -4.15 3.83 9.75
CA ILE A 142 -4.60 5.18 10.12
C ILE A 142 -6.05 5.35 9.67
N SER A 143 -6.90 5.89 10.55
CA SER A 143 -8.25 6.28 10.13
C SER A 143 -8.17 7.38 9.09
N SER A 144 -9.08 7.34 8.13
CA SER A 144 -9.18 8.34 7.06
C SER A 144 -9.29 9.75 7.61
N GLU A 145 -9.98 9.93 8.72
CA GLU A 145 -10.16 11.22 9.38
C GLU A 145 -8.84 11.79 9.89
N ASN A 146 -8.00 10.96 10.51
CA ASN A 146 -6.68 11.37 10.99
C ASN A 146 -5.76 11.75 9.82
N VAL A 147 -5.82 11.00 8.71
CA VAL A 147 -5.08 11.33 7.49
C VAL A 147 -5.52 12.68 6.94
N ILE A 148 -6.83 12.90 6.77
CA ILE A 148 -7.39 14.17 6.27
C ILE A 148 -7.00 15.34 7.17
N ASN A 149 -7.06 15.17 8.49
CA ASN A 149 -6.70 16.22 9.44
C ASN A 149 -5.19 16.55 9.38
N SER A 150 -4.34 15.56 9.13
CA SER A 150 -2.90 15.77 8.93
C SER A 150 -2.60 16.50 7.61
N LEU A 151 -3.29 16.14 6.53
CA LEU A 151 -3.16 16.80 5.22
C LEU A 151 -3.60 18.26 5.22
N LYS A 152 -4.63 18.60 6.00
CA LYS A 152 -5.07 20.01 6.15
C LYS A 152 -4.00 20.91 6.77
N LYS A 153 -3.05 20.34 7.51
CA LYS A 153 -1.97 21.07 8.17
C LYS A 153 -0.72 21.22 7.31
N ASP A 154 -0.46 20.28 6.39
CA ASP A 154 0.74 20.30 5.55
C ASP A 154 0.44 19.93 4.09
N LYS A 155 0.70 20.89 3.18
CA LYS A 155 0.48 20.71 1.72
C LYS A 155 1.57 19.90 1.01
N LYS A 156 2.67 19.55 1.69
CA LYS A 156 3.80 18.81 1.11
C LYS A 156 3.68 17.30 1.27
N THR A 157 2.66 16.84 1.97
CA THR A 157 2.47 15.44 2.30
C THR A 157 1.48 14.78 1.35
N THR A 158 1.83 13.61 0.83
CA THR A 158 0.96 12.78 -0.01
C THR A 158 0.70 11.44 0.66
N TYR A 159 -0.54 10.97 0.63
CA TYR A 159 -0.93 9.68 1.17
C TYR A 159 -1.54 8.77 0.11
N LEU A 160 -1.12 7.52 0.14
CA LEU A 160 -1.76 6.43 -0.59
C LEU A 160 -2.26 5.40 0.43
N VAL A 161 -3.55 5.34 0.62
CA VAL A 161 -4.17 4.50 1.65
C VAL A 161 -5.14 3.48 1.09
N SER A 162 -5.27 2.34 1.77
CA SER A 162 -6.34 1.38 1.57
C SER A 162 -7.20 1.29 2.82
N SER A 163 -8.50 1.45 2.67
CA SER A 163 -9.47 1.29 3.74
C SER A 163 -10.70 0.49 3.29
N ASN A 164 -11.45 -0.03 4.23
CA ASN A 164 -12.64 -0.84 3.99
C ASN A 164 -13.89 0.02 3.67
N GLY A 165 -13.88 0.77 2.58
CA GLY A 165 -15.13 1.21 1.96
C GLY A 165 -15.86 2.42 2.55
N GLU A 166 -15.27 3.19 3.45
CA GLU A 166 -15.88 4.40 3.99
C GLU A 166 -15.93 5.54 2.96
N ASN A 167 -17.00 6.34 2.99
CA ASN A 167 -17.13 7.56 2.20
C ASN A 167 -16.17 8.62 2.75
N LEU A 168 -15.07 8.84 2.04
CA LEU A 168 -14.06 9.82 2.39
C LEU A 168 -14.28 11.10 1.61
N GLU A 169 -14.21 12.26 2.28
CA GLU A 169 -13.92 13.52 1.61
C GLU A 169 -12.43 13.51 1.25
N TYR A 170 -12.14 13.56 -0.05
CA TYR A 170 -10.77 13.47 -0.55
C TYR A 170 -10.13 14.84 -0.69
N ASP A 171 -8.95 15.02 -0.10
CA ASP A 171 -8.00 16.08 -0.47
C ASP A 171 -7.22 15.67 -1.73
N LYS A 172 -6.67 16.64 -2.47
CA LYS A 172 -5.88 16.43 -3.68
C LYS A 172 -4.63 15.56 -3.47
N ASN A 173 -4.15 15.47 -2.25
CA ASN A 173 -2.97 14.70 -1.86
C ASN A 173 -3.32 13.35 -1.24
N LEU A 174 -4.61 13.00 -1.14
CA LEU A 174 -5.06 11.72 -0.64
C LEU A 174 -5.53 10.84 -1.78
N PHE A 175 -4.91 9.67 -1.92
CA PHE A 175 -5.29 8.66 -2.90
C PHE A 175 -5.77 7.42 -2.16
N HIS A 176 -6.97 6.98 -2.50
CA HIS A 176 -7.56 5.80 -1.89
C HIS A 176 -7.51 4.61 -2.84
N VAL A 177 -6.94 3.49 -2.36
CA VAL A 177 -6.85 2.23 -3.09
C VAL A 177 -7.93 1.28 -2.56
N LYS A 178 -8.95 0.99 -3.37
CA LYS A 178 -9.98 0.02 -3.01
C LYS A 178 -9.47 -1.40 -3.17
N GLN A 179 -9.68 -2.20 -2.14
CA GLN A 179 -9.23 -3.59 -2.07
C GLN A 179 -9.94 -4.50 -3.09
N GLU A 180 -11.24 -4.30 -3.30
CA GLU A 180 -12.06 -5.22 -4.13
C GLU A 180 -11.91 -5.06 -5.65
N LYS A 181 -11.41 -3.91 -6.15
CA LYS A 181 -11.35 -3.63 -7.60
C LYS A 181 -10.08 -2.92 -8.04
N PHE A 182 -9.08 -2.76 -7.20
CA PHE A 182 -7.83 -2.03 -7.50
C PHE A 182 -8.08 -0.65 -8.18
N LYS A 183 -9.18 0.03 -7.80
CA LYS A 183 -9.56 1.33 -8.36
C LYS A 183 -9.00 2.46 -7.51
N ILE A 184 -8.37 3.43 -8.17
CA ILE A 184 -7.96 4.68 -7.54
C ILE A 184 -9.11 5.67 -7.62
N ARG A 185 -9.40 6.34 -6.51
CA ARG A 185 -10.18 7.58 -6.54
C ARG A 185 -9.23 8.73 -6.18
N ARG A 186 -9.05 9.66 -7.11
CA ARG A 186 -8.40 10.93 -6.81
C ARG A 186 -9.35 11.80 -5.99
N GLY A 187 -8.86 12.39 -4.91
CA GLY A 187 -9.59 13.43 -4.19
C GLY A 187 -9.82 14.61 -5.12
N ARG A 188 -11.05 15.12 -5.16
CA ARG A 188 -11.38 16.33 -5.92
C ARG A 188 -11.09 17.54 -5.04
N GLU A 189 -10.48 18.56 -5.61
CA GLU A 189 -10.48 19.90 -5.01
C GLU A 189 -11.93 20.27 -4.68
N GLY A 190 -12.17 20.79 -3.46
CA GLY A 190 -13.51 21.03 -2.93
C GLY A 190 -14.34 21.99 -3.79
N GLY A 191 -14.86 21.48 -4.90
CA GLY A 191 -15.87 22.09 -5.73
C GLY A 191 -17.17 21.33 -5.53
N LYS A 192 -18.25 22.05 -5.24
CA LYS A 192 -19.60 21.51 -5.20
C LYS A 192 -19.94 20.92 -6.57
N GLY A 193 -19.67 19.63 -6.77
CA GLY A 193 -20.02 18.92 -7.99
C GLY A 193 -21.53 18.89 -8.13
N THR A 194 -22.03 19.41 -9.25
CA THR A 194 -23.46 19.38 -9.58
C THR A 194 -23.89 17.92 -9.81
N GLY A 195 -25.12 17.57 -9.46
CA GLY A 195 -25.65 16.19 -9.55
C GLY A 195 -25.63 15.57 -10.98
N ARG A 196 -25.19 16.33 -12.00
CA ARG A 196 -25.02 15.87 -13.38
C ARG A 196 -23.73 15.08 -13.56
N GLU A 197 -22.61 15.52 -12.96
CA GLU A 197 -21.30 14.82 -13.02
C GLU A 197 -21.32 13.49 -12.27
N ARG A 198 -22.11 13.37 -11.17
CA ARG A 198 -22.30 12.09 -10.48
C ARG A 198 -22.93 11.03 -11.38
N ARG A 199 -23.93 11.41 -12.20
CA ARG A 199 -24.65 10.49 -13.09
C ARG A 199 -23.80 10.04 -14.29
N GLU A 200 -22.90 10.89 -14.80
CA GLU A 200 -21.98 10.50 -15.87
C GLU A 200 -20.94 9.48 -15.40
N ILE A 201 -20.38 9.66 -14.20
CA ILE A 201 -19.41 8.71 -13.61
C ILE A 201 -20.07 7.36 -13.32
N GLU A 202 -21.31 7.35 -12.80
CA GLU A 202 -22.06 6.11 -12.57
C GLU A 202 -22.47 5.40 -13.87
N ARG A 203 -22.58 6.13 -14.98
CA ARG A 203 -22.84 5.58 -16.31
C ARG A 203 -21.58 4.93 -16.91
N GLU A 204 -20.46 5.62 -16.88
CA GLU A 204 -19.17 5.06 -17.32
C GLU A 204 -18.75 3.83 -16.50
N GLU A 205 -19.07 3.81 -15.20
CA GLU A 205 -18.82 2.64 -14.35
C GLU A 205 -19.72 1.44 -14.71
N ARG A 206 -20.95 1.65 -15.18
CA ARG A 206 -21.83 0.57 -15.66
C ARG A 206 -21.40 0.02 -17.02
N ASP A 207 -21.02 0.90 -17.94
CA ASP A 207 -20.66 0.51 -19.31
C ASP A 207 -19.31 -0.25 -19.32
N SER A 208 -18.39 0.06 -18.41
CA SER A 208 -17.14 -0.69 -18.26
C SER A 208 -17.32 -2.06 -17.55
N ALA A 209 -18.40 -2.25 -16.82
CA ALA A 209 -18.72 -3.51 -16.14
C ALA A 209 -19.46 -4.52 -17.04
N LEU A 210 -19.97 -4.06 -18.19
CA LEU A 210 -20.69 -4.88 -19.19
C LEU A 210 -19.81 -5.33 -20.36
N SER A 211 -18.51 -4.95 -20.35
CA SER A 211 -17.55 -5.27 -21.44
C SER A 211 -16.44 -6.24 -21.01
N ILE A 212 -16.74 -7.13 -20.04
CA ILE A 212 -15.85 -8.26 -19.68
C ILE A 212 -16.68 -9.54 -19.68
#